data_be64cc7d625a0b49bb1d7335641c23aa
#
_entry.id   be64cc7d625a0b49bb1d7335641c23aa
#
_cell.length_a   1.000
_cell.length_b   1.000
_cell.length_c   1.000
_cell.angle_alpha   90.00
_cell.angle_beta   90.00
_cell.angle_gamma   90.00
#
_symmetry.space_group_name_H-M   'P 1'
#
loop_
_entity.id
_entity.type
_entity.pdbx_description
1 polymer ?
#
loop_
_entity_poly.entity_id
_entity_poly.type
_entity_poly.pdbx_seq_one_letter_code
_entity_poly.pdbx_strand_id
1 'polypeptide(L)'
;LSITAVGDKPVIYDQPGNTLVLPGGKVRDLAEEHVTGAVLQDPGDESSSVLLATDSELVAVSLNGKSVERQPASDAGAKGNPAPPVFHNGCSYAAWAGSGAFVRTCTDKSRNQAQTVPTLAEASAALFRTNRTRIVLNDVSTGTLWLPDKNMVLVNNWDQIPTEEQEEEDTPTPDQREQVSEPEHNDKNTPPEAV
;
A
#
# COMPACT_ATOMS: atom_id res chain seq x y z
N LEU A 1 8.65 -11.49 -16.80
CA LEU A 1 7.77 -12.12 -15.81
C LEU A 1 7.61 -11.22 -14.61
N SER A 2 6.36 -11.01 -14.16
CA SER A 2 6.02 -10.34 -12.92
C SER A 2 5.23 -11.31 -12.04
N ILE A 3 5.41 -11.21 -10.73
CA ILE A 3 4.74 -12.07 -9.75
C ILE A 3 4.09 -11.19 -8.70
N THR A 4 2.85 -11.52 -8.33
CA THR A 4 2.13 -10.88 -7.24
C THR A 4 1.43 -11.92 -6.37
N ALA A 5 0.83 -11.46 -5.27
CA ALA A 5 -0.05 -12.25 -4.42
C ALA A 5 -1.38 -11.52 -4.21
N VAL A 6 -2.48 -12.25 -4.28
CA VAL A 6 -3.83 -11.82 -3.93
C VAL A 6 -4.20 -12.56 -2.65
N GLY A 7 -3.99 -11.92 -1.49
CA GLY A 7 -3.92 -12.62 -0.22
C GLY A 7 -2.76 -13.63 -0.23
N ASP A 8 -3.08 -14.92 -0.04
CA ASP A 8 -2.13 -16.04 -0.06
C ASP A 8 -1.99 -16.70 -1.45
N LYS A 9 -2.69 -16.19 -2.47
CA LYS A 9 -2.78 -16.81 -3.80
C LYS A 9 -1.80 -16.18 -4.78
N PRO A 10 -0.75 -16.89 -5.22
CA PRO A 10 0.20 -16.35 -6.18
C PRO A 10 -0.42 -16.24 -7.57
N VAL A 11 -0.06 -15.17 -8.28
CA VAL A 11 -0.39 -14.92 -9.68
C VAL A 11 0.87 -14.50 -10.41
N ILE A 12 1.08 -15.06 -11.61
CA ILE A 12 2.21 -14.74 -12.46
C ILE A 12 1.69 -14.07 -13.74
N TYR A 13 2.31 -12.97 -14.14
CA TYR A 13 2.06 -12.33 -15.42
C TYR A 13 3.28 -12.48 -16.33
N ASP A 14 3.10 -13.22 -17.40
CA ASP A 14 4.06 -13.30 -18.50
C ASP A 14 3.77 -12.17 -19.49
N GLN A 15 4.46 -11.04 -19.31
CA GLN A 15 4.25 -9.85 -20.12
C GLN A 15 4.58 -10.08 -21.61
N PRO A 16 5.69 -10.75 -22.02
CA PRO A 16 5.94 -11.08 -23.41
C PRO A 16 4.87 -11.96 -24.03
N GLY A 17 4.43 -13.00 -23.34
CA GLY A 17 3.37 -13.91 -23.78
C GLY A 17 1.96 -13.37 -23.55
N ASN A 18 1.83 -12.20 -22.89
CA ASN A 18 0.56 -11.56 -22.50
C ASN A 18 -0.44 -12.52 -21.83
N THR A 19 0.08 -13.34 -20.91
CA THR A 19 -0.72 -14.37 -20.24
C THR A 19 -0.63 -14.26 -18.72
N LEU A 20 -1.73 -14.57 -18.03
CA LEU A 20 -1.79 -14.72 -16.59
C LEU A 20 -1.83 -16.21 -16.22
N VAL A 21 -0.95 -16.62 -15.30
CA VAL A 21 -1.06 -17.90 -14.61
C VAL A 21 -1.72 -17.63 -13.25
N LEU A 22 -2.95 -18.13 -13.13
CA LEU A 22 -3.81 -17.96 -11.97
C LEU A 22 -3.65 -19.13 -10.99
N PRO A 23 -4.16 -19.02 -9.76
CA PRO A 23 -4.12 -20.09 -8.77
C PRO A 23 -4.66 -21.41 -9.32
N GLY A 24 -3.98 -22.53 -9.00
CA GLY A 24 -4.29 -23.85 -9.54
C GLY A 24 -3.78 -24.09 -10.96
N GLY A 25 -2.87 -23.23 -11.47
CA GLY A 25 -2.22 -23.42 -12.78
C GLY A 25 -3.09 -23.05 -13.98
N LYS A 26 -4.20 -22.36 -13.77
CA LYS A 26 -5.04 -21.88 -14.88
C LYS A 26 -4.32 -20.77 -15.63
N VAL A 27 -4.31 -20.87 -16.96
CA VAL A 27 -3.74 -19.85 -17.84
C VAL A 27 -4.87 -19.04 -18.47
N ARG A 28 -4.74 -17.71 -18.44
CA ARG A 28 -5.64 -16.78 -19.13
C ARG A 28 -4.83 -15.97 -20.14
N ASP A 29 -5.23 -16.04 -21.40
CA ASP A 29 -4.69 -15.19 -22.45
C ASP A 29 -5.36 -13.82 -22.38
N LEU A 30 -4.55 -12.78 -22.20
CA LEU A 30 -4.99 -11.40 -22.12
C LEU A 30 -5.12 -10.74 -23.50
N ALA A 31 -4.50 -11.32 -24.55
CA ALA A 31 -4.65 -10.82 -25.91
C ALA A 31 -6.09 -11.01 -26.41
N GLU A 32 -6.74 -12.11 -26.05
CA GLU A 32 -8.16 -12.34 -26.34
C GLU A 32 -9.07 -11.26 -25.73
N GLU A 33 -8.62 -10.66 -24.62
CA GLU A 33 -9.31 -9.59 -23.91
C GLU A 33 -8.83 -8.20 -24.37
N HIS A 34 -7.98 -8.08 -25.38
CA HIS A 34 -7.42 -6.81 -25.85
C HIS A 34 -6.67 -6.02 -24.74
N VAL A 35 -6.16 -6.69 -23.71
CA VAL A 35 -5.32 -6.10 -22.67
C VAL A 35 -3.89 -6.19 -23.13
N THR A 36 -3.22 -5.04 -23.30
CA THR A 36 -1.82 -4.98 -23.73
C THR A 36 -1.05 -3.97 -22.88
N GLY A 37 0.25 -4.23 -22.66
CA GLY A 37 1.14 -3.32 -21.96
C GLY A 37 0.73 -3.08 -20.49
N ALA A 38 0.06 -4.04 -19.88
CA ALA A 38 -0.46 -3.89 -18.53
C ALA A 38 0.63 -4.00 -17.47
N VAL A 39 0.42 -3.30 -16.37
CA VAL A 39 1.19 -3.42 -15.11
C VAL A 39 0.38 -4.26 -14.14
N LEU A 40 1.02 -5.28 -13.58
CA LEU A 40 0.41 -6.16 -12.58
C LEU A 40 0.31 -5.45 -11.23
N GLN A 41 -0.73 -5.75 -10.46
CA GLN A 41 -0.90 -5.23 -9.10
C GLN A 41 0.29 -5.56 -8.19
N ASP A 42 0.52 -4.68 -7.21
CA ASP A 42 1.34 -5.02 -6.04
C ASP A 42 0.62 -6.06 -5.15
N PRO A 43 1.36 -6.86 -4.37
CA PRO A 43 0.75 -7.76 -3.38
C PRO A 43 -0.24 -7.01 -2.48
N GLY A 44 -1.41 -7.58 -2.26
CA GLY A 44 -2.50 -6.93 -1.55
C GLY A 44 -3.36 -7.89 -0.74
N ASP A 45 -4.44 -7.36 -0.21
CA ASP A 45 -5.41 -8.11 0.59
C ASP A 45 -6.09 -9.22 -0.22
N GLU A 46 -6.78 -10.12 0.46
CA GLU A 46 -7.54 -11.18 -0.19
C GLU A 46 -8.68 -10.59 -1.05
N SER A 47 -8.76 -11.05 -2.29
CA SER A 47 -9.75 -10.64 -3.28
C SER A 47 -10.16 -11.84 -4.15
N SER A 48 -11.27 -11.70 -4.86
CA SER A 48 -11.70 -12.67 -5.88
C SER A 48 -11.04 -12.46 -7.24
N SER A 49 -10.30 -11.36 -7.42
CA SER A 49 -9.71 -10.95 -8.70
C SER A 49 -8.29 -10.43 -8.51
N VAL A 50 -7.47 -10.61 -9.54
CA VAL A 50 -6.18 -9.93 -9.71
C VAL A 50 -6.37 -8.68 -10.56
N LEU A 51 -5.65 -7.61 -10.24
CA LEU A 51 -5.74 -6.33 -10.92
C LEU A 51 -4.57 -6.11 -11.88
N LEU A 52 -4.87 -5.53 -13.02
CA LEU A 52 -3.90 -5.01 -13.97
C LEU A 52 -4.30 -3.57 -14.35
N ALA A 53 -3.33 -2.71 -14.57
CA ALA A 53 -3.55 -1.38 -15.12
C ALA A 53 -2.88 -1.25 -16.48
N THR A 54 -3.64 -0.86 -17.50
CA THR A 54 -3.11 -0.44 -18.79
C THR A 54 -2.88 1.07 -18.78
N ASP A 55 -2.50 1.66 -19.89
CA ASP A 55 -2.34 3.11 -20.01
C ASP A 55 -3.66 3.91 -19.84
N SER A 56 -4.82 3.24 -19.89
CA SER A 56 -6.13 3.89 -19.95
C SER A 56 -7.24 3.21 -19.15
N GLU A 57 -6.98 2.06 -18.53
CA GLU A 57 -8.01 1.34 -17.77
C GLU A 57 -7.44 0.47 -16.65
N LEU A 58 -8.25 0.25 -15.63
CA LEU A 58 -8.07 -0.79 -14.63
C LEU A 58 -8.84 -2.05 -15.06
N VAL A 59 -8.17 -3.18 -15.08
CA VAL A 59 -8.71 -4.49 -15.46
C VAL A 59 -8.66 -5.42 -14.26
N ALA A 60 -9.80 -6.00 -13.89
CA ALA A 60 -9.90 -7.01 -12.84
C ALA A 60 -10.21 -8.37 -13.46
N VAL A 61 -9.28 -9.31 -13.34
CA VAL A 61 -9.42 -10.68 -13.82
C VAL A 61 -9.74 -11.58 -12.64
N SER A 62 -10.88 -12.27 -12.69
CA SER A 62 -11.25 -13.19 -11.61
C SER A 62 -10.24 -14.33 -11.46
N LEU A 63 -9.88 -14.70 -10.22
CA LEU A 63 -8.91 -15.77 -9.94
C LEU A 63 -9.36 -17.16 -10.45
N ASN A 64 -10.66 -17.34 -10.71
CA ASN A 64 -11.17 -18.53 -11.37
C ASN A 64 -11.07 -18.48 -12.92
N GLY A 65 -10.60 -17.35 -13.48
CA GLY A 65 -10.39 -17.14 -14.91
C GLY A 65 -11.67 -16.98 -15.74
N LYS A 66 -12.85 -16.76 -15.11
CA LYS A 66 -14.14 -16.76 -15.83
C LYS A 66 -14.63 -15.39 -16.26
N SER A 67 -14.21 -14.32 -15.58
CA SER A 67 -14.67 -12.96 -15.85
C SER A 67 -13.52 -11.96 -15.87
N VAL A 68 -13.70 -10.95 -16.69
CA VAL A 68 -12.85 -9.76 -16.77
C VAL A 68 -13.76 -8.55 -16.65
N GLU A 69 -13.46 -7.70 -15.69
CA GLU A 69 -14.15 -6.42 -15.48
C GLU A 69 -13.20 -5.27 -15.82
N ARG A 70 -13.73 -4.19 -16.38
CA ARG A 70 -12.96 -3.05 -16.85
C ARG A 70 -13.52 -1.77 -16.29
N GLN A 71 -12.64 -0.90 -15.85
CA GLN A 71 -12.96 0.44 -15.39
C GLN A 71 -12.03 1.42 -16.11
N PRO A 72 -12.57 2.29 -16.98
CA PRO A 72 -11.77 3.32 -17.62
C PRO A 72 -11.08 4.24 -16.61
N ALA A 73 -9.86 4.67 -16.91
CA ALA A 73 -9.10 5.62 -16.10
C ALA A 73 -9.81 6.98 -16.05
N SER A 74 -10.43 7.38 -17.16
CA SER A 74 -11.24 8.59 -17.26
C SER A 74 -12.26 8.45 -18.38
N ASP A 75 -13.36 9.23 -18.31
CA ASP A 75 -14.38 9.29 -19.35
C ASP A 75 -13.82 9.86 -20.67
N ALA A 76 -12.77 10.65 -20.62
CA ALA A 76 -12.14 11.27 -21.79
C ALA A 76 -11.11 10.33 -22.48
N GLY A 77 -10.87 9.12 -21.97
CA GLY A 77 -9.90 8.19 -22.54
C GLY A 77 -8.46 8.70 -22.44
N ALA A 78 -8.16 9.55 -21.47
CA ALA A 78 -6.81 10.05 -21.24
C ALA A 78 -5.86 8.92 -20.90
N LYS A 79 -4.67 8.91 -21.53
CA LYS A 79 -3.63 7.92 -21.32
C LYS A 79 -2.58 8.46 -20.36
N GLY A 80 -2.11 7.60 -19.46
CA GLY A 80 -1.07 7.93 -18.50
C GLY A 80 -0.17 6.74 -18.18
N ASN A 81 0.83 6.99 -17.35
CA ASN A 81 1.72 5.96 -16.83
C ASN A 81 1.08 5.31 -15.59
N PRO A 82 0.61 4.05 -15.67
CA PRO A 82 -0.10 3.43 -14.58
C PRO A 82 0.85 3.09 -13.41
N ALA A 83 0.45 3.45 -12.20
CA ALA A 83 0.98 2.84 -10.99
C ALA A 83 0.55 1.36 -10.92
N PRO A 84 1.38 0.44 -10.39
CA PRO A 84 0.90 -0.89 -10.04
C PRO A 84 -0.37 -0.76 -9.19
N PRO A 85 -1.53 -1.27 -9.63
CA PRO A 85 -2.75 -1.16 -8.84
C PRO A 85 -2.65 -1.97 -7.56
N VAL A 86 -3.53 -1.70 -6.60
CA VAL A 86 -3.56 -2.44 -5.34
C VAL A 86 -5.00 -2.70 -4.90
N PHE A 87 -5.24 -3.86 -4.30
CA PHE A 87 -6.47 -4.14 -3.58
C PHE A 87 -6.23 -4.02 -2.08
N HIS A 88 -6.97 -3.13 -1.42
CA HIS A 88 -6.79 -2.85 0.00
C HIS A 88 -8.11 -2.42 0.66
N ASN A 89 -8.41 -2.97 1.84
CA ASN A 89 -9.63 -2.67 2.62
C ASN A 89 -10.93 -2.73 1.80
N GLY A 90 -11.06 -3.77 0.94
CA GLY A 90 -12.24 -4.00 0.13
C GLY A 90 -12.39 -3.07 -1.07
N CYS A 91 -11.32 -2.35 -1.46
CA CYS A 91 -11.28 -1.47 -2.62
C CYS A 91 -10.10 -1.77 -3.52
N SER A 92 -10.31 -1.67 -4.83
CA SER A 92 -9.27 -1.61 -5.86
C SER A 92 -8.89 -0.14 -6.08
N TYR A 93 -7.61 0.15 -6.14
CA TYR A 93 -7.05 1.48 -6.38
C TYR A 93 -6.18 1.44 -7.62
N ALA A 94 -6.35 2.42 -8.50
CA ALA A 94 -5.51 2.63 -9.67
C ALA A 94 -5.27 4.13 -9.88
N ALA A 95 -4.08 4.47 -10.39
CA ALA A 95 -3.67 5.85 -10.62
C ALA A 95 -2.76 5.91 -11.84
N TRP A 96 -2.84 7.00 -12.60
CA TRP A 96 -2.06 7.23 -13.82
C TRP A 96 -1.34 8.56 -13.74
N ALA A 97 -0.03 8.50 -13.54
CA ALA A 97 0.83 9.67 -13.65
C ALA A 97 0.79 10.23 -15.09
N GLY A 98 0.97 11.53 -15.25
CA GLY A 98 0.92 12.21 -16.53
C GLY A 98 -0.49 12.55 -17.00
N SER A 99 -1.50 11.69 -16.78
CA SER A 99 -2.91 12.03 -17.04
C SER A 99 -3.63 12.56 -15.80
N GLY A 100 -3.11 12.26 -14.61
CA GLY A 100 -3.76 12.62 -13.35
C GLY A 100 -4.96 11.78 -12.99
N ALA A 101 -5.29 10.75 -13.77
CA ALA A 101 -6.45 9.91 -13.51
C ALA A 101 -6.25 9.08 -12.23
N PHE A 102 -7.31 8.98 -11.44
CA PHE A 102 -7.39 8.15 -10.26
C PHE A 102 -8.76 7.47 -10.21
N VAL A 103 -8.76 6.17 -9.93
CA VAL A 103 -9.96 5.35 -9.78
C VAL A 103 -9.86 4.53 -8.50
N ARG A 104 -10.95 4.54 -7.75
CA ARG A 104 -11.20 3.64 -6.62
C ARG A 104 -12.52 2.92 -6.83
N THR A 105 -12.49 1.59 -6.88
CA THR A 105 -13.68 0.75 -6.99
C THR A 105 -13.76 -0.17 -5.79
N CYS A 106 -14.84 -0.09 -5.03
CA CYS A 106 -15.01 -0.80 -3.77
C CYS A 106 -16.17 -1.80 -3.82
N THR A 107 -16.13 -2.80 -2.94
CA THR A 107 -17.27 -3.69 -2.69
C THR A 107 -18.50 -2.88 -2.24
N ASP A 108 -18.30 -1.91 -1.34
CA ASP A 108 -19.29 -0.88 -1.05
C ASP A 108 -19.21 0.22 -2.13
N LYS A 109 -20.14 0.19 -3.05
CA LYS A 109 -20.19 1.11 -4.21
C LYS A 109 -20.32 2.58 -3.82
N SER A 110 -20.80 2.91 -2.61
CA SER A 110 -20.88 4.28 -2.12
C SER A 110 -19.49 4.93 -1.94
N ARG A 111 -18.45 4.10 -1.86
CA ARG A 111 -17.06 4.52 -1.75
C ARG A 111 -16.33 4.62 -3.08
N ASN A 112 -16.98 4.29 -4.19
CA ASN A 112 -16.41 4.41 -5.52
C ASN A 112 -16.05 5.85 -5.84
N GLN A 113 -14.96 6.04 -6.56
CA GLN A 113 -14.46 7.34 -6.94
C GLN A 113 -13.71 7.25 -8.27
N ALA A 114 -13.96 8.22 -9.15
CA ALA A 114 -13.15 8.47 -10.32
C ALA A 114 -12.96 9.99 -10.44
N GLN A 115 -11.71 10.43 -10.60
CA GLN A 115 -11.40 11.85 -10.70
C GLN A 115 -10.07 12.09 -11.41
N THR A 116 -9.90 13.33 -11.89
CA THR A 116 -8.61 13.83 -12.35
C THR A 116 -7.97 14.66 -11.23
N VAL A 117 -6.71 14.35 -10.89
CA VAL A 117 -5.91 15.03 -9.87
C VAL A 117 -4.81 15.82 -10.57
N PRO A 118 -4.92 17.17 -10.63
CA PRO A 118 -3.98 17.99 -11.40
C PRO A 118 -2.52 17.77 -11.03
N THR A 119 -2.21 17.68 -9.74
CA THR A 119 -0.84 17.46 -9.26
C THR A 119 -0.30 16.07 -9.60
N LEU A 120 -1.15 15.06 -9.77
CA LEU A 120 -0.75 13.74 -10.24
C LEU A 120 -0.47 13.75 -11.76
N ALA A 121 -1.10 14.66 -12.50
CA ALA A 121 -0.80 14.86 -13.92
C ALA A 121 0.62 15.41 -14.14
N GLU A 122 1.20 16.06 -13.15
CA GLU A 122 2.58 16.57 -13.18
C GLU A 122 3.61 15.50 -12.76
N ALA A 123 3.16 14.42 -12.14
CA ALA A 123 4.03 13.32 -11.72
C ALA A 123 4.51 12.50 -12.93
N SER A 124 5.75 12.03 -12.88
CA SER A 124 6.32 11.14 -13.90
C SER A 124 6.05 9.67 -13.59
N ALA A 125 6.03 9.31 -12.32
CA ALA A 125 5.76 7.95 -11.84
C ALA A 125 5.18 8.01 -10.42
N ALA A 126 4.20 7.16 -10.17
CA ALA A 126 3.58 7.06 -8.86
C ALA A 126 3.49 5.60 -8.41
N LEU A 127 3.55 5.37 -7.11
CA LEU A 127 3.44 4.04 -6.50
C LEU A 127 2.54 4.07 -5.28
N PHE A 128 1.67 3.09 -5.16
CA PHE A 128 0.92 2.87 -3.94
C PHE A 128 1.81 2.28 -2.85
N ARG A 129 1.54 2.68 -1.61
CA ARG A 129 2.13 2.10 -0.41
C ARG A 129 1.02 1.84 0.59
N THR A 130 1.01 0.64 1.13
CA THR A 130 0.05 0.24 2.16
C THR A 130 0.77 0.00 3.48
N ASN A 131 0.16 0.44 4.57
CA ASN A 131 0.61 0.16 5.92
C ASN A 131 -0.62 -0.14 6.79
N ARG A 132 -0.83 -1.41 7.12
CA ARG A 132 -2.00 -1.89 7.86
C ARG A 132 -3.30 -1.43 7.21
N THR A 133 -3.94 -0.41 7.77
CA THR A 133 -5.24 0.12 7.31
C THR A 133 -5.11 1.38 6.45
N ARG A 134 -3.91 1.84 6.19
CA ARG A 134 -3.64 3.08 5.45
C ARG A 134 -3.08 2.78 4.08
N ILE A 135 -3.49 3.59 3.11
CA ILE A 135 -2.96 3.59 1.76
C ILE A 135 -2.54 5.01 1.39
N VAL A 136 -1.38 5.14 0.78
CA VAL A 136 -0.89 6.39 0.20
C VAL A 136 -0.48 6.14 -1.24
N LEU A 137 -0.57 7.16 -2.07
CA LEU A 137 0.05 7.20 -3.40
C LEU A 137 1.23 8.16 -3.31
N ASN A 138 2.40 7.73 -3.78
CA ASN A 138 3.64 8.51 -3.69
C ASN A 138 4.23 8.73 -5.08
N ASP A 139 4.54 9.98 -5.44
CA ASP A 139 5.47 10.28 -6.54
C ASP A 139 6.89 10.06 -6.02
N VAL A 140 7.55 9.04 -6.54
CA VAL A 140 8.88 8.63 -6.09
C VAL A 140 9.97 9.63 -6.48
N SER A 141 9.69 10.54 -7.42
CA SER A 141 10.67 11.52 -7.90
C SER A 141 10.69 12.80 -7.05
N THR A 142 9.53 13.22 -6.57
CA THR A 142 9.37 14.48 -5.81
C THR A 142 9.09 14.27 -4.33
N GLY A 143 8.72 13.06 -3.92
CA GLY A 143 8.26 12.77 -2.56
C GLY A 143 6.85 13.27 -2.27
N THR A 144 6.12 13.74 -3.27
CA THR A 144 4.73 14.16 -3.14
C THR A 144 3.86 12.97 -2.77
N LEU A 145 2.98 13.15 -1.78
CA LEU A 145 2.04 12.12 -1.33
C LEU A 145 0.59 12.56 -1.52
N TRP A 146 -0.24 11.61 -1.90
CA TRP A 146 -1.70 11.74 -1.88
C TRP A 146 -2.29 10.69 -0.95
N LEU A 147 -3.45 11.02 -0.38
CA LEU A 147 -4.22 10.13 0.49
C LEU A 147 -5.46 9.63 -0.28
N PRO A 148 -5.41 8.44 -0.90
CA PRO A 148 -6.51 7.87 -1.66
C PRO A 148 -7.80 7.73 -0.86
N ASP A 149 -7.71 7.38 0.42
CA ASP A 149 -8.86 7.25 1.31
C ASP A 149 -9.52 8.60 1.67
N LYS A 150 -8.83 9.70 1.43
CA LYS A 150 -9.25 11.08 1.72
C LYS A 150 -9.46 11.89 0.46
N ASN A 151 -10.04 11.28 -0.59
CA ASN A 151 -10.31 11.93 -1.87
C ASN A 151 -9.06 12.55 -2.51
N MET A 152 -7.94 11.83 -2.48
CA MET A 152 -6.66 12.27 -3.05
C MET A 152 -6.16 13.60 -2.48
N VAL A 153 -6.36 13.80 -1.18
CA VAL A 153 -5.77 14.96 -0.48
C VAL A 153 -4.26 14.91 -0.63
N LEU A 154 -3.71 16.02 -1.11
CA LEU A 154 -2.27 16.22 -1.26
C LEU A 154 -1.61 16.46 0.11
N VAL A 155 -0.50 15.78 0.36
CA VAL A 155 0.37 16.00 1.52
C VAL A 155 1.73 16.44 0.98
N ASN A 156 2.04 17.72 1.11
CA ASN A 156 3.30 18.33 0.67
C ASN A 156 3.89 19.30 1.68
N ASN A 157 3.39 19.28 2.91
CA ASN A 157 3.79 20.19 3.97
C ASN A 157 4.86 19.61 4.91
N TRP A 158 5.84 18.92 4.32
CA TRP A 158 6.94 18.27 5.06
C TRP A 158 7.71 19.23 5.98
N ASP A 159 7.82 20.51 5.57
CA ASP A 159 8.47 21.56 6.35
C ASP A 159 7.73 21.91 7.65
N GLN A 160 6.46 21.49 7.77
CA GLN A 160 5.61 21.75 8.94
C GLN A 160 5.58 20.56 9.92
N ILE A 161 6.22 19.45 9.57
CA ILE A 161 6.34 18.32 10.47
C ILE A 161 7.42 18.72 11.49
N PRO A 162 7.08 18.82 12.79
CA PRO A 162 8.08 19.07 13.82
C PRO A 162 9.13 17.96 13.70
N THR A 163 10.39 18.35 13.53
CA THR A 163 11.48 17.42 13.80
C THR A 163 11.33 17.09 15.28
N GLU A 164 11.08 15.84 15.63
CA GLU A 164 11.23 15.40 17.01
C GLU A 164 12.67 15.80 17.38
N GLU A 165 12.81 16.91 18.13
CA GLU A 165 14.03 17.16 18.87
C GLU A 165 14.21 15.86 19.65
N GLN A 166 15.31 15.17 19.39
CA GLN A 166 15.74 14.05 20.22
C GLN A 166 15.64 14.60 21.64
N GLU A 167 14.69 14.08 22.43
CA GLU A 167 14.76 14.24 23.87
C GLU A 167 16.18 13.77 24.23
N GLU A 168 17.06 14.73 24.50
CA GLU A 168 18.34 14.44 25.12
C GLU A 168 17.96 13.62 26.34
N GLU A 169 18.27 12.33 26.31
CA GLU A 169 18.24 11.48 27.50
C GLU A 169 18.98 12.29 28.56
N ASP A 170 18.22 12.78 29.52
CA ASP A 170 18.74 13.39 30.72
C ASP A 170 19.63 12.31 31.38
N THR A 171 20.88 12.27 30.96
CA THR A 171 21.89 11.46 31.60
C THR A 171 22.04 12.05 32.99
N PRO A 172 21.62 11.37 34.07
CA PRO A 172 21.70 11.93 35.40
C PRO A 172 23.17 12.25 35.71
N THR A 173 23.42 13.49 36.00
CA THR A 173 24.71 14.00 36.41
C THR A 173 25.27 13.14 37.56
N PRO A 174 26.59 12.87 37.62
CA PRO A 174 27.20 11.99 38.61
C PRO A 174 26.94 12.34 40.09
N ASP A 175 26.49 13.55 40.38
CA ASP A 175 26.26 14.05 41.74
C ASP A 175 24.95 13.60 42.40
N GLN A 176 24.07 12.87 41.67
CA GLN A 176 22.83 12.34 42.29
C GLN A 176 22.93 10.89 42.77
N ARG A 177 24.11 10.29 42.74
CA ARG A 177 24.30 8.87 43.16
C ARG A 177 24.64 8.66 44.63
N GLU A 178 24.66 9.70 45.43
CA GLU A 178 25.17 9.64 46.84
C GLU A 178 24.10 9.77 47.90
N GLN A 179 22.87 9.33 47.71
CA GLN A 179 21.88 9.16 48.77
C GLN A 179 20.95 7.94 48.56
N VAL A 180 21.53 6.79 48.45
CA VAL A 180 20.79 5.55 48.76
C VAL A 180 21.40 4.99 50.03
N SER A 181 20.74 5.24 51.17
CA SER A 181 21.07 4.68 52.47
C SER A 181 21.00 3.16 52.40
N GLU A 182 22.09 2.50 52.89
CA GLU A 182 22.14 1.07 53.11
C GLU A 182 20.96 0.61 53.97
N PRO A 183 20.32 -0.53 53.63
CA PRO A 183 19.33 -1.16 54.52
C PRO A 183 20.02 -1.78 55.71
N GLU A 184 19.60 -1.39 56.92
CA GLU A 184 20.04 -2.00 58.19
C GLU A 184 19.82 -3.52 58.15
N HIS A 185 20.92 -4.24 58.36
CA HIS A 185 20.94 -5.69 58.50
C HIS A 185 20.38 -6.03 59.89
N ASN A 186 19.16 -6.54 59.98
CA ASN A 186 18.52 -6.98 61.21
C ASN A 186 18.80 -8.46 61.44
N ASP A 187 19.91 -8.74 62.11
CA ASP A 187 20.28 -10.07 62.61
C ASP A 187 19.40 -10.46 63.82
N LYS A 188 18.29 -11.14 63.52
CA LYS A 188 17.58 -11.95 64.55
C LYS A 188 17.05 -13.23 63.90
N ASN A 189 17.91 -14.18 63.75
CA ASN A 189 17.50 -15.55 63.50
C ASN A 189 18.20 -16.50 64.51
N THR A 190 17.55 -16.70 65.65
CA THR A 190 17.93 -17.71 66.64
C THR A 190 17.14 -18.98 66.31
N PRO A 191 17.78 -20.16 66.13
CA PRO A 191 17.07 -21.41 65.91
C PRO A 191 16.47 -21.93 67.21
N PRO A 192 15.34 -22.63 67.21
CA PRO A 192 14.76 -23.26 68.39
C PRO A 192 15.50 -24.52 68.71
N GLU A 193 15.82 -24.72 70.06
CA GLU A 193 16.35 -25.95 70.66
C GLU A 193 15.35 -27.09 70.53
N ALA A 194 15.93 -28.29 70.24
CA ALA A 194 15.16 -29.52 70.23
C ALA A 194 15.08 -30.09 71.67
N VAL A 195 13.89 -30.54 72.03
CA VAL A 195 13.60 -31.48 73.10
C VAL A 195 12.92 -32.71 72.52
#